data_86c77b133424342d3a6b87ed46e64417
#
_entry.id   86c77b133424342d3a6b87ed46e64417
#
_cell.length_a   1.000
_cell.length_b   1.000
_cell.length_c   1.000
_cell.angle_alpha   90.00
_cell.angle_beta   90.00
_cell.angle_gamma   90.00
#
_symmetry.space_group_name_H-M   'P 1'
#
loop_
_entity.id
_entity.type
_entity.pdbx_description
1 polymer ?
#
loop_
_entity_poly.entity_id
_entity_poly.type
_entity_poly.pdbx_seq_one_letter_code
_entity_poly.pdbx_strand_id
1 'polypeptide(L)'
;MKKRALLRTVLVILLCALMPLQTTAEAVKYGNLTVEDDVTYVDMGKIRVLDWKAFYAFLDRLPNLEKVDMFATRIGAKKIEELVSRYPDIEFGWTIGIAEHSVRTDQTAFSTQHRMNTEDLHDASDFAVLKYCKKLKALDFGHNSVISLKFLEDLPDLKVLIIACNYVKDITPIAKLEKLEYLEIFWNRIEDLSPLTGLTRLMDLNIGNNSITDFTPLYQMPWLKRLWVYNSDRTWGKEMQEKALQLQAAMPDTHVDIVSTSTAGGWRQDPHYYVVKEMFEKGRYIPFEDSWPDEEELPETAEK
;
A
#
# COMPACT_ATOMS: atom_id res chain seq x y z
N MET A 1 -69.70 -12.26 -67.41
CA MET A 1 -68.42 -12.71 -66.85
C MET A 1 -67.55 -11.52 -66.53
N LYS A 2 -67.49 -11.08 -65.29
CA LYS A 2 -66.76 -9.84 -64.88
C LYS A 2 -65.44 -10.25 -64.16
N LYS A 3 -64.31 -9.90 -64.75
CA LYS A 3 -62.98 -10.10 -64.16
C LYS A 3 -62.74 -9.01 -63.09
N ARG A 4 -62.60 -9.39 -61.86
CA ARG A 4 -62.13 -8.49 -60.74
C ARG A 4 -60.63 -8.33 -60.80
N ALA A 5 -60.18 -7.13 -61.05
CA ALA A 5 -58.74 -6.78 -60.89
C ALA A 5 -58.46 -6.56 -59.40
N LEU A 6 -57.49 -7.29 -58.89
CA LEU A 6 -56.99 -7.17 -57.52
C LEU A 6 -55.85 -6.13 -57.46
N LEU A 7 -56.17 -4.97 -56.86
CA LEU A 7 -55.19 -3.89 -56.63
C LEU A 7 -54.30 -4.31 -55.45
N ARG A 8 -53.06 -4.64 -55.71
CA ARG A 8 -52.03 -4.89 -54.67
C ARG A 8 -51.39 -3.56 -54.31
N THR A 9 -51.82 -3.02 -53.15
CA THR A 9 -51.15 -1.89 -52.51
C THR A 9 -49.82 -2.37 -51.91
N VAL A 10 -48.69 -1.96 -52.47
CA VAL A 10 -47.37 -2.20 -51.92
C VAL A 10 -47.14 -1.13 -50.88
N LEU A 11 -47.17 -1.51 -49.61
CA LEU A 11 -46.83 -0.66 -48.46
C LEU A 11 -45.27 -0.63 -48.44
N VAL A 12 -44.66 0.45 -48.89
CA VAL A 12 -43.25 0.74 -48.72
C VAL A 12 -43.07 1.24 -47.30
N ILE A 13 -42.66 0.35 -46.38
CA ILE A 13 -42.19 0.74 -45.05
C ILE A 13 -40.81 1.37 -45.23
N LEU A 14 -40.76 2.69 -45.15
CA LEU A 14 -39.51 3.45 -45.04
C LEU A 14 -38.92 3.12 -43.66
N LEU A 15 -38.01 2.15 -43.58
CA LEU A 15 -37.13 1.98 -42.42
C LEU A 15 -36.16 3.18 -42.43
N CYS A 16 -36.55 4.26 -41.74
CA CYS A 16 -35.58 5.25 -41.30
C CYS A 16 -34.65 4.51 -40.30
N ALA A 17 -33.52 4.02 -40.80
CA ALA A 17 -32.42 3.65 -39.96
C ALA A 17 -32.06 4.92 -39.15
N LEU A 18 -32.41 4.92 -37.86
CA LEU A 18 -31.80 5.82 -36.89
C LEU A 18 -30.30 5.44 -36.86
N MET A 19 -29.53 6.06 -37.76
CA MET A 19 -28.08 6.12 -37.52
C MET A 19 -27.90 6.85 -36.18
N PRO A 20 -27.18 6.27 -35.23
CA PRO A 20 -26.81 7.06 -34.05
C PRO A 20 -26.13 8.32 -34.59
N LEU A 21 -26.63 9.50 -34.20
CA LEU A 21 -25.88 10.72 -34.38
C LEU A 21 -24.50 10.45 -33.78
N GLN A 22 -23.47 10.32 -34.60
CA GLN A 22 -22.10 10.42 -34.16
C GLN A 22 -21.97 11.86 -33.66
N THR A 23 -22.16 12.05 -32.36
CA THR A 23 -21.72 13.26 -31.70
C THR A 23 -20.22 13.31 -31.91
N THR A 24 -19.75 14.23 -32.73
CA THR A 24 -18.31 14.50 -32.86
C THR A 24 -17.84 14.91 -31.48
N ALA A 25 -16.89 14.16 -30.93
CA ALA A 25 -16.29 14.49 -29.63
C ALA A 25 -15.81 15.95 -29.66
N GLU A 26 -16.11 16.69 -28.58
CA GLU A 26 -15.76 18.11 -28.48
C GLU A 26 -14.43 18.23 -27.70
N ALA A 27 -13.52 19.05 -28.22
CA ALA A 27 -12.24 19.28 -27.57
C ALA A 27 -12.38 20.08 -26.26
N VAL A 28 -11.95 19.52 -25.15
CA VAL A 28 -11.92 20.11 -23.80
C VAL A 28 -10.49 20.47 -23.42
N LYS A 29 -10.28 21.66 -22.86
CA LYS A 29 -8.93 22.18 -22.57
C LYS A 29 -8.74 22.52 -21.10
N TYR A 30 -7.54 22.18 -20.59
CA TYR A 30 -7.00 22.69 -19.32
C TYR A 30 -5.52 23.08 -19.51
N GLY A 31 -5.22 24.38 -19.46
CA GLY A 31 -3.89 24.87 -19.82
C GLY A 31 -3.48 24.45 -21.23
N ASN A 32 -2.38 23.74 -21.34
CA ASN A 32 -1.87 23.21 -22.62
C ASN A 32 -2.40 21.80 -22.95
N LEU A 33 -3.18 21.20 -22.05
CA LEU A 33 -3.80 19.90 -22.28
C LEU A 33 -5.07 20.07 -23.12
N THR A 34 -5.23 19.22 -24.10
CA THR A 34 -6.47 19.11 -24.89
C THR A 34 -6.84 17.65 -24.98
N VAL A 35 -8.08 17.31 -24.65
CA VAL A 35 -8.64 15.96 -24.73
C VAL A 35 -10.02 16.03 -25.39
N GLU A 36 -10.50 14.91 -25.91
CA GLU A 36 -11.89 14.78 -26.36
C GLU A 36 -12.83 14.66 -25.16
N ASP A 37 -14.08 15.06 -25.25
CA ASP A 37 -15.04 15.05 -24.14
C ASP A 37 -15.54 13.64 -23.76
N ASP A 38 -15.26 12.64 -24.60
CA ASP A 38 -15.65 11.23 -24.39
C ASP A 38 -14.57 10.35 -23.75
N VAL A 39 -13.40 10.93 -23.37
CA VAL A 39 -12.30 10.17 -22.76
C VAL A 39 -12.68 9.61 -21.39
N THR A 40 -12.18 8.42 -21.11
CA THR A 40 -12.29 7.76 -19.80
C THR A 40 -11.05 7.98 -18.93
N TYR A 41 -9.93 8.41 -19.51
CA TYR A 41 -8.66 8.61 -18.83
C TYR A 41 -7.95 9.89 -19.27
N VAL A 42 -7.40 10.61 -18.31
CA VAL A 42 -6.58 11.81 -18.53
C VAL A 42 -5.25 11.70 -17.79
N ASP A 43 -4.13 11.76 -18.52
CA ASP A 43 -2.80 11.97 -17.95
C ASP A 43 -2.41 13.46 -18.06
N MET A 44 -2.30 14.11 -16.90
CA MET A 44 -1.85 15.51 -16.81
C MET A 44 -0.34 15.66 -17.05
N GLY A 45 0.42 14.57 -17.07
CA GLY A 45 1.86 14.58 -17.26
C GLY A 45 2.59 15.50 -16.27
N LYS A 46 3.26 16.54 -16.80
CA LYS A 46 3.98 17.54 -15.98
C LYS A 46 3.14 18.75 -15.58
N ILE A 47 1.85 18.80 -15.95
CA ILE A 47 0.96 19.91 -15.63
C ILE A 47 0.58 19.83 -14.15
N ARG A 48 0.81 20.94 -13.44
CA ARG A 48 0.40 21.10 -12.04
C ARG A 48 -0.95 21.79 -11.96
N VAL A 49 -1.85 21.26 -11.17
CA VAL A 49 -3.13 21.91 -10.88
C VAL A 49 -2.90 23.03 -9.85
N LEU A 50 -2.95 24.26 -10.33
CA LEU A 50 -2.82 25.48 -9.52
C LEU A 50 -4.15 26.22 -9.38
N ASP A 51 -4.94 26.25 -10.45
CA ASP A 51 -6.30 26.80 -10.45
C ASP A 51 -7.33 25.66 -10.34
N TRP A 52 -7.77 25.40 -9.12
CA TRP A 52 -8.75 24.35 -8.82
C TRP A 52 -10.13 24.64 -9.41
N LYS A 53 -10.52 25.92 -9.54
CA LYS A 53 -11.80 26.29 -10.16
C LYS A 53 -11.81 25.95 -11.65
N ALA A 54 -10.75 26.29 -12.36
CA ALA A 54 -10.61 25.94 -13.77
C ALA A 54 -10.48 24.42 -13.95
N PHE A 55 -9.81 23.72 -13.03
CA PHE A 55 -9.68 22.25 -13.06
C PHE A 55 -11.03 21.56 -12.88
N TYR A 56 -11.84 21.99 -11.93
CA TYR A 56 -13.19 21.46 -11.75
C TYR A 56 -14.07 21.70 -12.99
N ALA A 57 -14.01 22.91 -13.58
CA ALA A 57 -14.73 23.19 -14.81
C ALA A 57 -14.28 22.34 -16.00
N PHE A 58 -13.01 21.91 -16.02
CA PHE A 58 -12.49 20.97 -16.99
C PHE A 58 -13.05 19.56 -16.75
N LEU A 59 -13.01 19.04 -15.50
CA LEU A 59 -13.55 17.72 -15.16
C LEU A 59 -15.05 17.63 -15.41
N ASP A 60 -15.82 18.70 -15.08
CA ASP A 60 -17.28 18.76 -15.26
C ASP A 60 -17.70 18.65 -16.76
N ARG A 61 -16.75 18.79 -17.70
CA ARG A 61 -16.97 18.62 -19.14
C ARG A 61 -16.58 17.24 -19.68
N LEU A 62 -16.16 16.31 -18.84
CA LEU A 62 -15.70 14.96 -19.20
C LEU A 62 -16.62 13.90 -18.56
N PRO A 63 -17.82 13.67 -19.12
CA PRO A 63 -18.86 12.88 -18.47
C PRO A 63 -18.52 11.38 -18.34
N ASN A 64 -17.58 10.87 -19.13
CA ASN A 64 -17.16 9.47 -19.15
C ASN A 64 -15.85 9.23 -18.40
N LEU A 65 -15.31 10.27 -17.73
CA LEU A 65 -14.00 10.20 -17.09
C LEU A 65 -14.02 9.27 -15.87
N GLU A 66 -13.17 8.25 -15.90
CA GLU A 66 -13.00 7.26 -14.85
C GLU A 66 -11.69 7.47 -14.06
N LYS A 67 -10.66 8.06 -14.72
CA LYS A 67 -9.35 8.20 -14.10
C LYS A 67 -8.61 9.48 -14.54
N VAL A 68 -7.93 10.11 -13.57
CA VAL A 68 -7.01 11.24 -13.81
C VAL A 68 -5.69 11.01 -13.09
N ASP A 69 -4.59 10.96 -13.84
CA ASP A 69 -3.24 10.97 -13.27
C ASP A 69 -2.68 12.41 -13.29
N MET A 70 -2.51 12.99 -12.10
CA MET A 70 -1.99 14.34 -11.90
C MET A 70 -0.80 14.37 -10.92
N PHE A 71 0.14 13.45 -11.10
CA PHE A 71 1.27 13.22 -10.19
C PHE A 71 2.22 14.41 -10.03
N ALA A 72 2.23 15.35 -10.97
CA ALA A 72 2.98 16.61 -10.80
C ALA A 72 2.35 17.54 -9.74
N THR A 73 1.12 17.26 -9.30
CA THR A 73 0.39 18.06 -8.31
C THR A 73 0.52 17.43 -6.93
N ARG A 74 1.19 18.14 -6.01
CA ARG A 74 1.23 17.76 -4.59
C ARG A 74 0.02 18.38 -3.88
N ILE A 75 -0.76 17.56 -3.19
CA ILE A 75 -1.96 18.01 -2.48
C ILE A 75 -1.96 17.48 -1.04
N GLY A 76 -2.60 18.23 -0.15
CA GLY A 76 -2.77 17.84 1.25
C GLY A 76 -4.15 17.22 1.50
N ALA A 77 -4.32 16.62 2.68
CA ALA A 77 -5.51 15.85 3.08
C ALA A 77 -6.84 16.56 2.80
N LYS A 78 -6.97 17.83 3.19
CA LYS A 78 -8.21 18.62 3.00
C LYS A 78 -8.61 18.73 1.53
N LYS A 79 -7.64 18.92 0.62
CA LYS A 79 -7.93 19.03 -0.81
C LYS A 79 -8.24 17.66 -1.43
N ILE A 80 -7.63 16.60 -0.93
CA ILE A 80 -7.94 15.23 -1.30
C ILE A 80 -9.41 14.93 -0.96
N GLU A 81 -9.82 15.20 0.29
CA GLU A 81 -11.20 14.96 0.75
C GLU A 81 -12.23 15.74 -0.10
N GLU A 82 -11.94 17.00 -0.42
CA GLU A 82 -12.79 17.82 -1.30
C GLU A 82 -12.93 17.18 -2.68
N LEU A 83 -11.81 16.75 -3.29
CA LEU A 83 -11.77 16.19 -4.63
C LEU A 83 -12.51 14.86 -4.71
N VAL A 84 -12.24 13.94 -3.79
CA VAL A 84 -12.89 12.62 -3.72
C VAL A 84 -14.39 12.74 -3.42
N SER A 85 -14.77 13.69 -2.55
CA SER A 85 -16.19 13.94 -2.25
C SER A 85 -16.96 14.51 -3.45
N ARG A 86 -16.29 15.35 -4.27
CA ARG A 86 -16.92 15.96 -5.44
C ARG A 86 -17.01 15.00 -6.62
N TYR A 87 -16.03 14.12 -6.79
CA TYR A 87 -15.91 13.18 -7.91
C TYR A 87 -15.66 11.75 -7.39
N PRO A 88 -16.68 11.12 -6.74
CA PRO A 88 -16.51 9.83 -6.07
C PRO A 88 -16.23 8.68 -7.04
N ASP A 89 -16.62 8.82 -8.31
CA ASP A 89 -16.49 7.79 -9.34
C ASP A 89 -15.19 7.93 -10.16
N ILE A 90 -14.37 8.96 -9.88
CA ILE A 90 -13.10 9.17 -10.59
C ILE A 90 -11.93 8.72 -9.71
N GLU A 91 -11.11 7.80 -10.24
CA GLU A 91 -9.82 7.46 -9.64
C GLU A 91 -8.80 8.58 -9.90
N PHE A 92 -8.21 9.14 -8.85
CA PHE A 92 -7.17 10.16 -8.97
C PHE A 92 -5.81 9.64 -8.59
N GLY A 93 -4.82 9.82 -9.49
CA GLY A 93 -3.40 9.70 -9.21
C GLY A 93 -2.78 11.05 -8.85
N TRP A 94 -2.26 11.21 -7.63
CA TRP A 94 -1.62 12.45 -7.16
C TRP A 94 -0.40 12.18 -6.30
N THR A 95 0.32 13.24 -5.95
CA THR A 95 1.39 13.20 -4.96
C THR A 95 0.89 13.75 -3.62
N ILE A 96 0.94 12.90 -2.59
CA ILE A 96 0.59 13.25 -1.22
C ILE A 96 1.83 13.81 -0.52
N GLY A 97 1.67 14.92 0.19
CA GLY A 97 2.69 15.45 1.10
C GLY A 97 2.52 14.89 2.50
N ILE A 98 3.59 14.36 3.06
CA ILE A 98 3.72 13.98 4.48
C ILE A 98 4.92 14.75 5.01
N ALA A 99 4.69 15.91 5.62
CA ALA A 99 5.71 16.90 5.97
C ALA A 99 6.70 17.14 4.82
N GLU A 100 8.00 16.90 5.02
CA GLU A 100 9.04 17.04 3.97
C GLU A 100 9.01 15.91 2.93
N HIS A 101 8.39 14.78 3.25
CA HIS A 101 8.28 13.65 2.35
C HIS A 101 7.10 13.80 1.38
N SER A 102 7.16 13.01 0.32
CA SER A 102 6.04 12.90 -0.61
C SER A 102 5.96 11.50 -1.19
N VAL A 103 4.73 11.02 -1.37
CA VAL A 103 4.43 9.73 -1.96
C VAL A 103 3.41 9.89 -3.07
N ARG A 104 3.65 9.25 -4.21
CA ARG A 104 2.65 9.14 -5.27
C ARG A 104 1.70 7.99 -4.94
N THR A 105 0.42 8.17 -5.23
CA THR A 105 -0.59 7.13 -4.95
C THR A 105 -0.43 5.86 -5.79
N ASP A 106 0.37 5.91 -6.87
CA ASP A 106 0.71 4.75 -7.68
C ASP A 106 2.00 4.02 -7.22
N GLN A 107 2.74 4.57 -6.23
CA GLN A 107 3.91 3.91 -5.68
C GLN A 107 3.52 2.66 -4.89
N THR A 108 4.39 1.67 -4.96
CA THR A 108 4.20 0.40 -4.25
C THR A 108 5.15 0.25 -3.06
N ALA A 109 6.11 1.18 -2.88
CA ALA A 109 6.96 1.28 -1.69
C ALA A 109 7.17 2.74 -1.29
N PHE A 110 7.14 3.01 0.02
CA PHE A 110 7.34 4.34 0.58
C PHE A 110 8.07 4.27 1.92
N SER A 111 9.03 5.17 2.13
CA SER A 111 9.76 5.31 3.39
C SER A 111 9.85 6.77 3.80
N THR A 112 9.69 7.00 5.11
CA THR A 112 10.02 8.27 5.77
C THR A 112 11.33 8.17 6.55
N GLN A 113 12.20 7.20 6.23
CA GLN A 113 13.45 7.01 6.95
C GLN A 113 14.28 8.30 6.94
N HIS A 114 14.32 8.93 8.08
CA HIS A 114 15.13 10.12 8.31
C HIS A 114 16.61 9.76 8.43
N ARG A 115 17.46 10.64 7.94
CA ARG A 115 18.85 10.66 8.44
C ARG A 115 18.77 10.94 9.93
N MET A 116 19.40 10.08 10.73
CA MET A 116 19.48 10.20 12.20
C MET A 116 19.94 11.62 12.58
N ASN A 117 19.04 12.55 12.79
CA ASN A 117 19.26 13.91 13.37
C ASN A 117 18.18 14.92 12.94
N THR A 118 17.03 14.50 12.43
CA THR A 118 15.94 15.44 12.18
C THR A 118 15.06 15.56 13.42
N GLU A 119 14.76 16.79 13.82
CA GLU A 119 13.89 17.10 14.98
C GLU A 119 12.41 16.86 14.64
N ASP A 120 12.09 16.68 13.36
CA ASP A 120 10.72 16.55 12.87
C ASP A 120 10.30 15.08 12.85
N LEU A 121 9.80 14.58 13.99
CA LEU A 121 9.24 13.24 14.13
C LEU A 121 7.77 13.26 13.73
N HIS A 122 7.37 12.30 12.89
CA HIS A 122 5.98 12.12 12.50
C HIS A 122 5.20 11.31 13.53
N ASP A 123 3.94 11.62 13.69
CA ASP A 123 3.00 10.83 14.48
C ASP A 123 2.01 10.06 13.58
N ALA A 124 1.12 9.30 14.20
CA ALA A 124 0.16 8.47 13.48
C ALA A 124 -0.82 9.29 12.59
N SER A 125 -1.06 10.56 12.91
CA SER A 125 -1.98 11.42 12.13
C SER A 125 -1.40 11.83 10.79
N ASP A 126 -0.07 11.96 10.70
CA ASP A 126 0.63 12.27 9.45
C ASP A 126 0.47 11.13 8.42
N PHE A 127 0.42 9.88 8.90
CA PHE A 127 0.29 8.69 8.06
C PHE A 127 -1.15 8.36 7.66
N ALA A 128 -2.17 8.98 8.26
CA ALA A 128 -3.57 8.72 7.94
C ALA A 128 -3.94 8.99 6.46
N VAL A 129 -3.18 9.85 5.79
CA VAL A 129 -3.37 10.13 4.35
C VAL A 129 -2.93 8.97 3.44
N LEU A 130 -2.15 8.00 3.96
CA LEU A 130 -1.75 6.82 3.19
C LEU A 130 -2.91 5.92 2.80
N LYS A 131 -4.10 6.08 3.41
CA LYS A 131 -5.34 5.41 3.00
C LYS A 131 -5.67 5.57 1.51
N TYR A 132 -5.10 6.58 0.84
CA TYR A 132 -5.24 6.80 -0.59
C TYR A 132 -4.17 6.10 -1.44
N CYS A 133 -3.13 5.54 -0.83
CA CYS A 133 -2.06 4.80 -1.51
C CYS A 133 -2.39 3.30 -1.59
N LYS A 134 -3.48 2.95 -2.26
CA LYS A 134 -4.02 1.57 -2.31
C LYS A 134 -3.08 0.54 -2.95
N LYS A 135 -2.06 0.98 -3.69
CA LYS A 135 -1.06 0.10 -4.32
C LYS A 135 0.15 -0.16 -3.44
N LEU A 136 0.17 0.39 -2.22
CA LEU A 136 1.32 0.29 -1.33
C LEU A 136 1.47 -1.15 -0.81
N LYS A 137 2.64 -1.76 -1.09
CA LYS A 137 3.03 -3.10 -0.63
C LYS A 137 4.19 -3.06 0.38
N ALA A 138 4.97 -1.98 0.40
CA ALA A 138 6.07 -1.79 1.35
C ALA A 138 6.00 -0.41 2.00
N LEU A 139 6.06 -0.39 3.33
CA LEU A 139 6.00 0.84 4.14
C LEU A 139 7.06 0.83 5.23
N ASP A 140 7.89 1.88 5.27
CA ASP A 140 8.84 2.13 6.34
C ASP A 140 8.57 3.52 6.94
N PHE A 141 8.21 3.54 8.21
CA PHE A 141 8.12 4.74 9.02
C PHE A 141 8.90 4.58 10.34
N GLY A 142 10.01 3.87 10.27
CA GLY A 142 10.96 3.77 11.37
C GLY A 142 11.50 5.13 11.80
N HIS A 143 11.97 5.21 13.05
CA HIS A 143 12.57 6.42 13.64
C HIS A 143 11.62 7.62 13.68
N ASN A 144 10.38 7.40 14.09
CA ASN A 144 9.36 8.44 14.28
C ASN A 144 8.81 8.42 15.72
N SER A 145 7.72 9.14 15.98
CA SER A 145 7.04 9.17 17.27
C SER A 145 5.67 8.49 17.27
N VAL A 146 5.50 7.49 16.41
CA VAL A 146 4.23 6.78 16.25
C VAL A 146 3.92 5.94 17.48
N ILE A 147 2.68 6.08 17.98
CA ILE A 147 2.14 5.32 19.11
C ILE A 147 1.04 4.36 18.64
N SER A 148 0.21 4.80 17.68
CA SER A 148 -0.96 4.06 17.19
C SER A 148 -0.77 3.63 15.74
N LEU A 149 -1.08 2.37 15.46
CA LEU A 149 -1.00 1.76 14.13
C LEU A 149 -2.36 1.69 13.40
N LYS A 150 -3.40 2.37 13.92
CA LYS A 150 -4.76 2.27 13.36
C LYS A 150 -4.84 2.58 11.87
N PHE A 151 -4.00 3.48 11.36
CA PHE A 151 -3.98 3.84 9.94
C PHE A 151 -3.57 2.68 9.01
N LEU A 152 -2.91 1.64 9.54
CA LEU A 152 -2.56 0.43 8.78
C LEU A 152 -3.78 -0.39 8.35
N GLU A 153 -4.93 -0.23 9.03
CA GLU A 153 -6.18 -0.91 8.68
C GLU A 153 -6.67 -0.54 7.26
N ASP A 154 -6.23 0.60 6.73
CA ASP A 154 -6.51 1.07 5.38
C ASP A 154 -5.55 0.54 4.31
N LEU A 155 -4.52 -0.24 4.70
CA LEU A 155 -3.43 -0.73 3.85
C LEU A 155 -3.29 -2.27 3.91
N PRO A 156 -4.34 -3.04 3.57
CA PRO A 156 -4.36 -4.50 3.75
C PRO A 156 -3.38 -5.26 2.84
N ASP A 157 -2.88 -4.61 1.78
CA ASP A 157 -1.99 -5.24 0.79
C ASP A 157 -0.50 -5.13 1.14
N LEU A 158 -0.18 -4.63 2.36
CA LEU A 158 1.21 -4.54 2.80
C LEU A 158 1.85 -5.93 2.93
N LYS A 159 3.04 -6.06 2.33
CA LYS A 159 3.91 -7.23 2.38
C LYS A 159 5.18 -6.96 3.20
N VAL A 160 5.62 -5.72 3.24
CA VAL A 160 6.80 -5.27 4.01
C VAL A 160 6.42 -4.12 4.90
N LEU A 161 6.71 -4.25 6.20
CA LEU A 161 6.43 -3.21 7.19
C LEU A 161 7.62 -3.00 8.12
N ILE A 162 8.12 -1.77 8.19
CA ILE A 162 9.16 -1.34 9.14
C ILE A 162 8.60 -0.23 10.01
N ILE A 163 8.55 -0.49 11.32
CA ILE A 163 8.11 0.46 12.35
C ILE A 163 9.15 0.58 13.47
N ALA A 164 10.40 0.24 13.16
CA ALA A 164 11.50 0.28 14.11
C ALA A 164 11.66 1.66 14.77
N CYS A 165 12.10 1.68 16.04
CA CYS A 165 12.39 2.92 16.76
C CYS A 165 11.20 3.90 16.80
N ASN A 166 10.08 3.42 17.33
CA ASN A 166 8.87 4.19 17.63
C ASN A 166 8.44 3.97 19.09
N TYR A 167 7.21 4.32 19.43
CA TYR A 167 6.65 4.16 20.78
C TYR A 167 5.44 3.22 20.80
N VAL A 168 5.37 2.30 19.84
CA VAL A 168 4.25 1.38 19.65
C VAL A 168 4.22 0.36 20.79
N LYS A 169 3.04 0.15 21.38
CA LYS A 169 2.76 -0.90 22.34
C LYS A 169 1.73 -1.90 21.79
N ASP A 170 0.68 -1.41 21.18
CA ASP A 170 -0.41 -2.21 20.61
C ASP A 170 -0.19 -2.45 19.12
N ILE A 171 0.02 -3.72 18.77
CA ILE A 171 0.21 -4.20 17.39
C ILE A 171 -1.02 -4.94 16.83
N THR A 172 -2.18 -4.87 17.52
CA THR A 172 -3.44 -5.48 17.04
C THR A 172 -3.79 -5.11 15.59
N PRO A 173 -3.59 -3.85 15.11
CA PRO A 173 -3.86 -3.52 13.73
C PRO A 173 -3.04 -4.31 12.69
N ILE A 174 -1.85 -4.81 13.08
CA ILE A 174 -1.00 -5.63 12.19
C ILE A 174 -1.66 -6.97 11.87
N ALA A 175 -2.49 -7.52 12.75
CA ALA A 175 -3.18 -8.78 12.53
C ALA A 175 -4.05 -8.81 11.25
N LYS A 176 -4.42 -7.63 10.70
CA LYS A 176 -5.19 -7.50 9.46
C LYS A 176 -4.34 -7.53 8.18
N LEU A 177 -3.02 -7.52 8.31
CA LEU A 177 -2.09 -7.50 7.20
C LEU A 177 -1.72 -8.92 6.77
N GLU A 178 -2.69 -9.69 6.31
CA GLU A 178 -2.56 -11.12 6.01
C GLU A 178 -1.52 -11.46 4.93
N LYS A 179 -1.15 -10.46 4.11
CA LYS A 179 -0.13 -10.58 3.05
C LYS A 179 1.29 -10.27 3.53
N LEU A 180 1.47 -9.96 4.84
CA LEU A 180 2.76 -9.53 5.37
C LEU A 180 3.79 -10.66 5.32
N GLU A 181 4.95 -10.38 4.73
CA GLU A 181 6.08 -11.30 4.53
C GLU A 181 7.30 -10.90 5.37
N TYR A 182 7.47 -9.60 5.61
CA TYR A 182 8.60 -9.01 6.35
C TYR A 182 8.12 -7.98 7.35
N LEU A 183 8.50 -8.13 8.63
CA LEU A 183 8.13 -7.22 9.71
C LEU A 183 9.33 -6.86 10.59
N GLU A 184 9.64 -5.58 10.67
CA GLU A 184 10.62 -5.03 11.62
C GLU A 184 9.93 -4.10 12.62
N ILE A 185 9.78 -4.59 13.87
CA ILE A 185 9.19 -3.86 15.00
C ILE A 185 10.22 -3.58 16.11
N PHE A 186 11.48 -3.65 15.74
CA PHE A 186 12.64 -3.42 16.60
C PHE A 186 12.53 -2.08 17.35
N TRP A 187 12.94 -2.09 18.62
CA TRP A 187 12.99 -0.90 19.50
C TRP A 187 11.65 -0.14 19.59
N ASN A 188 10.68 -0.82 20.17
CA ASN A 188 9.37 -0.30 20.53
C ASN A 188 9.02 -0.65 22.00
N ARG A 189 7.75 -0.63 22.37
CA ARG A 189 7.25 -0.94 23.72
C ARG A 189 6.29 -2.12 23.71
N ILE A 190 6.47 -3.06 22.79
CA ILE A 190 5.57 -4.19 22.55
C ILE A 190 5.78 -5.22 23.66
N GLU A 191 4.69 -5.74 24.22
CA GLU A 191 4.67 -6.78 25.23
C GLU A 191 4.01 -8.06 24.71
N ASP A 192 2.99 -7.96 23.84
CA ASP A 192 2.16 -9.05 23.32
C ASP A 192 2.40 -9.27 21.83
N LEU A 193 2.77 -10.51 21.47
CA LEU A 193 2.97 -10.94 20.08
C LEU A 193 1.78 -11.73 19.51
N SER A 194 0.73 -11.98 20.32
CA SER A 194 -0.42 -12.77 19.88
C SER A 194 -1.09 -12.26 18.59
N PRO A 195 -1.11 -10.94 18.28
CA PRO A 195 -1.66 -10.46 17.01
C PRO A 195 -0.93 -10.97 15.76
N LEU A 196 0.29 -11.49 15.89
CA LEU A 196 1.08 -11.96 14.75
C LEU A 196 0.80 -13.43 14.38
N THR A 197 0.17 -14.21 15.27
CA THR A 197 0.02 -15.66 15.10
C THR A 197 -0.82 -16.09 13.90
N GLY A 198 -1.64 -15.20 13.34
CA GLY A 198 -2.43 -15.44 12.13
C GLY A 198 -1.71 -15.11 10.81
N LEU A 199 -0.52 -14.50 10.87
CA LEU A 199 0.19 -14.01 9.67
C LEU A 199 1.02 -15.13 9.04
N THR A 200 0.37 -16.06 8.37
CA THR A 200 1.00 -17.28 7.84
C THR A 200 1.99 -17.06 6.70
N ARG A 201 1.99 -15.86 6.10
CA ARG A 201 2.97 -15.47 5.06
C ARG A 201 4.22 -14.80 5.64
N LEU A 202 4.23 -14.46 6.94
CA LEU A 202 5.33 -13.75 7.57
C LEU A 202 6.56 -14.66 7.68
N MET A 203 7.62 -14.33 6.94
CA MET A 203 8.87 -15.09 6.89
C MET A 203 9.94 -14.46 7.79
N ASP A 204 10.02 -13.15 7.82
CA ASP A 204 11.06 -12.38 8.50
C ASP A 204 10.46 -11.53 9.61
N LEU A 205 10.92 -11.73 10.83
CA LEU A 205 10.43 -11.02 12.00
C LEU A 205 11.57 -10.52 12.88
N ASN A 206 11.67 -9.21 13.07
CA ASN A 206 12.58 -8.59 14.02
C ASN A 206 11.81 -7.93 15.16
N ILE A 207 11.85 -8.57 16.35
CA ILE A 207 11.20 -8.12 17.58
C ILE A 207 12.18 -7.57 18.61
N GLY A 208 13.45 -7.44 18.27
CA GLY A 208 14.50 -7.03 19.21
C GLY A 208 14.19 -5.71 19.93
N ASN A 209 14.72 -5.55 21.13
CA ASN A 209 14.57 -4.33 21.94
C ASN A 209 13.10 -3.91 22.16
N ASN A 210 12.28 -4.85 22.62
CA ASN A 210 10.91 -4.62 23.07
C ASN A 210 10.74 -5.09 24.55
N SER A 211 9.55 -4.95 25.10
CA SER A 211 9.21 -5.37 26.47
C SER A 211 8.60 -6.78 26.54
N ILE A 212 8.93 -7.64 25.57
CA ILE A 212 8.36 -8.99 25.43
C ILE A 212 8.97 -9.90 26.51
N THR A 213 8.13 -10.58 27.27
CA THR A 213 8.51 -11.56 28.29
C THR A 213 7.93 -12.96 28.06
N ASP A 214 6.97 -13.07 27.12
CA ASP A 214 6.33 -14.31 26.71
C ASP A 214 6.55 -14.57 25.21
N PHE A 215 7.23 -15.68 24.89
CA PHE A 215 7.48 -16.15 23.55
C PHE A 215 6.47 -17.21 23.08
N THR A 216 5.45 -17.52 23.90
CA THR A 216 4.43 -18.54 23.55
C THR A 216 3.79 -18.31 22.18
N PRO A 217 3.46 -17.09 21.73
CA PRO A 217 2.93 -16.86 20.41
C PRO A 217 3.86 -17.32 19.28
N LEU A 218 5.18 -17.22 19.44
CA LEU A 218 6.16 -17.58 18.40
C LEU A 218 6.18 -19.09 18.13
N TYR A 219 5.90 -19.93 19.13
CA TYR A 219 5.78 -21.39 18.93
C TYR A 219 4.60 -21.77 18.01
N GLN A 220 3.66 -20.86 17.79
CA GLN A 220 2.53 -21.04 16.88
C GLN A 220 2.83 -20.56 15.46
N MET A 221 4.06 -20.11 15.19
CA MET A 221 4.50 -19.55 13.90
C MET A 221 5.64 -20.38 13.27
N PRO A 222 5.44 -21.71 13.01
CA PRO A 222 6.50 -22.58 12.51
C PRO A 222 6.94 -22.26 11.06
N TRP A 223 6.21 -21.41 10.37
CA TRP A 223 6.51 -20.93 9.00
C TRP A 223 7.55 -19.82 8.96
N LEU A 224 7.89 -19.19 10.14
CA LEU A 224 8.96 -18.19 10.19
C LEU A 224 10.27 -18.79 9.70
N LYS A 225 10.98 -18.06 8.84
CA LYS A 225 12.31 -18.43 8.35
C LYS A 225 13.43 -17.73 9.11
N ARG A 226 13.21 -16.47 9.50
CA ARG A 226 14.19 -15.63 10.20
C ARG A 226 13.53 -14.86 11.33
N LEU A 227 14.13 -14.95 12.52
CA LEU A 227 13.61 -14.33 13.74
C LEU A 227 14.74 -13.70 14.55
N TRP A 228 14.66 -12.41 14.81
CA TRP A 228 15.55 -11.67 15.70
C TRP A 228 14.85 -11.32 17.00
N VAL A 229 15.34 -11.85 18.12
CA VAL A 229 14.75 -11.67 19.47
C VAL A 229 15.66 -10.94 20.45
N TYR A 230 16.82 -10.51 19.99
CA TYR A 230 17.84 -9.88 20.84
C TYR A 230 17.34 -8.62 21.55
N ASN A 231 17.77 -8.42 22.82
CA ASN A 231 17.52 -7.20 23.58
C ASN A 231 18.85 -6.56 24.04
N SER A 232 19.14 -5.30 23.60
CA SER A 232 20.43 -4.63 23.80
C SER A 232 20.62 -4.00 25.16
N ASP A 233 19.54 -3.72 25.91
CA ASP A 233 19.60 -2.97 27.17
C ASP A 233 19.99 -3.83 28.38
N ARG A 234 20.40 -5.09 28.14
CA ARG A 234 20.83 -6.05 29.16
C ARG A 234 19.77 -6.32 30.25
N THR A 235 18.51 -5.97 30.01
CA THR A 235 17.41 -6.22 30.95
C THR A 235 17.03 -7.70 31.01
N TRP A 236 17.49 -8.48 30.01
CA TRP A 236 17.31 -9.93 30.02
C TRP A 236 18.16 -10.58 31.09
N GLY A 237 17.53 -10.92 32.23
CA GLY A 237 18.10 -11.81 33.22
C GLY A 237 18.29 -13.23 32.67
N LYS A 238 18.88 -14.10 33.45
CA LYS A 238 19.10 -15.49 33.07
C LYS A 238 17.85 -16.19 32.54
N GLU A 239 16.69 -15.92 33.15
CA GLU A 239 15.41 -16.52 32.76
C GLU A 239 15.03 -16.23 31.32
N MET A 240 15.19 -14.97 30.90
CA MET A 240 14.86 -14.59 29.50
C MET A 240 15.86 -15.14 28.50
N GLN A 241 17.15 -15.25 28.88
CA GLN A 241 18.16 -15.92 28.06
C GLN A 241 17.85 -17.40 27.89
N GLU A 242 17.42 -18.09 28.98
CA GLU A 242 17.00 -19.49 28.92
C GLU A 242 15.76 -19.67 28.03
N LYS A 243 14.76 -18.81 28.15
CA LYS A 243 13.57 -18.80 27.26
C LYS A 243 13.96 -18.61 25.79
N ALA A 244 14.87 -17.69 25.47
CA ALA A 244 15.34 -17.47 24.11
C ALA A 244 16.09 -18.67 23.53
N LEU A 245 16.92 -19.34 24.33
CA LEU A 245 17.58 -20.60 23.96
C LEU A 245 16.57 -21.73 23.74
N GLN A 246 15.53 -21.84 24.59
CA GLN A 246 14.45 -22.80 24.40
C GLN A 246 13.67 -22.54 23.12
N LEU A 247 13.36 -21.25 22.81
CA LEU A 247 12.72 -20.85 21.56
C LEU A 247 13.55 -21.28 20.36
N GLN A 248 14.85 -20.97 20.35
CA GLN A 248 15.77 -21.36 19.27
C GLN A 248 15.79 -22.90 19.08
N ALA A 249 15.83 -23.67 20.18
CA ALA A 249 15.81 -25.11 20.10
C ALA A 249 14.47 -25.70 19.62
N ALA A 250 13.36 -25.01 19.89
CA ALA A 250 12.02 -25.44 19.49
C ALA A 250 11.65 -25.07 18.04
N MET A 251 12.43 -24.20 17.37
CA MET A 251 12.19 -23.75 16.01
C MET A 251 13.38 -24.13 15.08
N PRO A 252 13.61 -25.44 14.84
CA PRO A 252 14.82 -25.91 14.14
C PRO A 252 14.90 -25.48 12.67
N ASP A 253 13.76 -25.18 12.04
CA ASP A 253 13.67 -24.74 10.65
C ASP A 253 13.70 -23.21 10.50
N THR A 254 13.78 -22.49 11.65
CA THR A 254 13.86 -21.03 11.70
C THR A 254 15.26 -20.58 12.10
N HIS A 255 15.87 -19.67 11.35
CA HIS A 255 17.07 -18.99 11.83
C HIS A 255 16.71 -18.01 12.96
N VAL A 256 16.94 -18.40 14.21
CA VAL A 256 16.65 -17.58 15.40
C VAL A 256 17.95 -16.94 15.91
N ASP A 257 18.08 -15.62 15.79
CA ASP A 257 19.20 -14.85 16.35
C ASP A 257 18.85 -14.30 17.74
N ILE A 258 19.58 -14.77 18.75
CA ILE A 258 19.40 -14.40 20.16
C ILE A 258 20.64 -13.69 20.73
N VAL A 259 21.69 -13.51 19.93
CA VAL A 259 23.00 -13.02 20.41
C VAL A 259 23.51 -11.77 19.73
N SER A 260 22.90 -11.36 18.63
CA SER A 260 23.33 -10.18 17.89
C SER A 260 23.18 -8.92 18.72
N THR A 261 24.26 -8.16 18.87
CA THR A 261 24.30 -6.96 19.72
C THR A 261 23.72 -5.72 19.04
N SER A 262 23.39 -5.81 17.79
CA SER A 262 22.68 -4.75 17.03
C SER A 262 22.10 -5.30 15.74
N THR A 263 21.07 -4.65 15.23
CA THR A 263 20.51 -4.94 13.89
C THR A 263 21.56 -4.79 12.79
N ALA A 264 22.57 -3.91 12.99
CA ALA A 264 23.64 -3.74 12.02
C ALA A 264 24.55 -4.98 11.86
N GLY A 265 24.63 -5.83 12.88
CA GLY A 265 25.50 -7.00 12.89
C GLY A 265 24.90 -8.28 12.32
N GLY A 266 23.57 -8.37 12.19
CA GLY A 266 22.90 -9.60 11.77
C GLY A 266 21.78 -9.34 10.79
N TRP A 267 20.70 -8.72 11.26
CA TRP A 267 19.52 -8.41 10.45
C TRP A 267 19.82 -7.68 9.14
N ARG A 268 20.69 -6.65 9.20
CA ARG A 268 21.08 -5.84 8.03
C ARG A 268 22.07 -6.53 7.08
N GLN A 269 22.55 -7.71 7.42
CA GLN A 269 23.39 -8.54 6.55
C GLN A 269 22.58 -9.62 5.80
N ASP A 270 21.32 -9.81 6.18
CA ASP A 270 20.44 -10.75 5.49
C ASP A 270 20.14 -10.27 4.06
N PRO A 271 20.12 -11.18 3.07
CA PRO A 271 19.79 -10.84 1.68
C PRO A 271 18.46 -10.10 1.52
N HIS A 272 17.42 -10.45 2.30
CA HIS A 272 16.12 -9.77 2.25
C HIS A 272 16.20 -8.30 2.68
N TYR A 273 17.07 -7.97 3.63
CA TYR A 273 17.29 -6.58 4.02
C TYR A 273 17.80 -5.71 2.85
N TYR A 274 18.69 -6.26 2.01
CA TYR A 274 19.16 -5.53 0.82
C TYR A 274 18.05 -5.32 -0.21
N VAL A 275 17.18 -6.32 -0.40
CA VAL A 275 15.99 -6.19 -1.27
C VAL A 275 15.05 -5.11 -0.71
N VAL A 276 14.77 -5.12 0.58
CA VAL A 276 13.95 -4.10 1.26
C VAL A 276 14.51 -2.70 1.10
N LYS A 277 15.82 -2.54 1.27
CA LYS A 277 16.50 -1.26 1.05
C LYS A 277 16.32 -0.77 -0.40
N GLU A 278 16.50 -1.66 -1.37
CA GLU A 278 16.31 -1.35 -2.79
C GLU A 278 14.86 -0.96 -3.10
N MET A 279 13.86 -1.62 -2.48
CA MET A 279 12.44 -1.26 -2.62
C MET A 279 12.21 0.22 -2.30
N PHE A 280 12.74 0.67 -1.15
CA PHE A 280 12.53 2.04 -0.68
C PHE A 280 13.35 3.06 -1.49
N GLU A 281 14.56 2.73 -1.92
CA GLU A 281 15.35 3.57 -2.82
C GLU A 281 14.65 3.79 -4.17
N LYS A 282 13.95 2.76 -4.68
CA LYS A 282 13.23 2.81 -5.95
C LYS A 282 11.78 3.27 -5.84
N GLY A 283 11.21 3.36 -4.63
CA GLY A 283 9.79 3.64 -4.41
C GLY A 283 8.87 2.55 -4.98
N ARG A 284 9.37 1.32 -5.12
CA ARG A 284 8.67 0.20 -5.74
C ARG A 284 8.94 -1.10 -5.00
N TYR A 285 7.86 -1.83 -4.69
CA TYR A 285 7.96 -3.19 -4.15
C TYR A 285 8.72 -4.11 -5.12
N ILE A 286 9.61 -4.93 -4.57
CA ILE A 286 10.38 -5.97 -5.26
C ILE A 286 10.11 -7.26 -4.48
N PRO A 287 9.52 -8.31 -5.09
CA PRO A 287 9.30 -9.59 -4.41
C PRO A 287 10.63 -10.16 -3.91
N PHE A 288 10.60 -10.83 -2.75
CA PHE A 288 11.71 -11.67 -2.36
C PHE A 288 11.78 -12.91 -3.26
N GLU A 289 12.92 -13.56 -3.34
CA GLU A 289 13.08 -14.75 -4.16
C GLU A 289 12.15 -15.90 -3.72
N ASP A 290 11.82 -15.94 -2.42
CA ASP A 290 10.94 -16.92 -1.79
C ASP A 290 9.58 -16.32 -1.34
N SER A 291 9.17 -15.18 -1.94
CA SER A 291 7.84 -14.57 -1.75
C SER A 291 6.71 -15.48 -2.21
N TRP A 292 5.58 -15.34 -1.54
CA TRP A 292 4.33 -15.94 -1.98
C TRP A 292 3.85 -15.28 -3.27
N PRO A 293 3.40 -16.05 -4.28
CA PRO A 293 2.83 -15.48 -5.49
C PRO A 293 1.57 -14.67 -5.15
N ASP A 294 1.35 -13.55 -5.85
CA ASP A 294 0.10 -12.81 -5.74
C ASP A 294 -1.05 -13.67 -6.32
N GLU A 295 -2.25 -13.56 -5.74
CA GLU A 295 -3.41 -14.35 -6.18
C GLU A 295 -3.78 -14.06 -7.66
N GLU A 296 -3.46 -12.85 -8.13
CA GLU A 296 -3.66 -12.44 -9.53
C GLU A 296 -2.66 -13.09 -10.50
N GLU A 297 -1.53 -13.64 -9.99
CA GLU A 297 -0.50 -14.32 -10.79
C GLU A 297 -0.68 -15.84 -10.81
N LEU A 298 -1.61 -16.37 -10.03
CA LEU A 298 -1.95 -17.78 -10.08
C LEU A 298 -2.69 -18.05 -11.39
N PRO A 299 -2.21 -18.97 -12.28
CA PRO A 299 -2.96 -19.33 -13.46
C PRO A 299 -4.34 -19.82 -13.00
N GLU A 300 -5.41 -19.32 -13.64
CA GLU A 300 -6.75 -19.88 -13.44
C GLU A 300 -6.65 -21.40 -13.50
N THR A 301 -6.84 -22.03 -12.33
CA THR A 301 -6.90 -23.49 -12.29
C THR A 301 -8.06 -23.90 -13.18
N ALA A 302 -7.73 -24.43 -14.34
CA ALA A 302 -8.70 -25.03 -15.23
C ALA A 302 -9.51 -26.04 -14.40
N GLU A 303 -10.71 -25.66 -14.02
CA GLU A 303 -11.70 -26.59 -13.49
C GLU A 303 -11.87 -27.73 -14.52
N LYS A 304 -11.48 -28.91 -14.12
CA LYS A 304 -11.80 -30.14 -14.80
C LYS A 304 -12.94 -30.83 -14.09
#